data_2d88ff467b910a58a1a0b1535e7e7c95
#
_entry.id   2d88ff467b910a58a1a0b1535e7e7c95
#
_cell.length_a   1.000
_cell.length_b   1.000
_cell.length_c   1.000
_cell.angle_alpha   90.00
_cell.angle_beta   90.00
_cell.angle_gamma   90.00
#
_symmetry.space_group_name_H-M   'P 1'
#
loop_
_entity.id
_entity.type
_entity.pdbx_description
1 polymer ?
#
loop_
_entity_poly.entity_id
_entity_poly.type
_entity_poly.pdbx_seq_one_letter_code
_entity_poly.pdbx_strand_id
1 'polypeptide(L)'
;MADVVELTHDWLAQDPDPATRAELQALIDSGDVAELTRRFDGRLQFGTAGLRGPLGAGPQRMNRVIVAQAAAGLAAYLLAEHRGPGAPSVVIGYDARHNSDVFARDTAEIMQGAGVEAHLLPRCLPTPVLAFAIRHLGVSSGVMVTASHNPPQDNGYKVYLADSSQIVPPADEAISDAIDAAGRVDQMPRSDAYRVLGDDVAAAYVAAAAAVAHAGPRDVVAVYTAMHGVGRDTLVEVVESAGFPPLHAVAEQADPDPDFPTVAFPNPEEPGAMDLALKLASTVSADVIVANDPDADRCAVGVREGEAFRMLTGDQVGVLLADLWLGRGVPGTYATSIVSSDMLGRMASAHGRTWQQTLTGFKWIGKIEDLAFGYEEALGYCVSPHLTRDKDGITAILAVLELAAALKAEGRTLLDRLSELYREHGFHHTGQLSIRVDDLAMIDAAMQRLRIVPPTSLGGLPVTSVDDLAAGYRGLPSTDGVRFGLGSDARIICRPSGTEPKLKCYIETTVEVTTSIESARSAGTDLLDQIRSDLGRYLGLS
;
A
#
# COMPACT_ATOMS: atom_id res chain seq x y z
N MET A 1 32.49 21.78 5.55
CA MET A 1 33.27 20.60 6.04
C MET A 1 33.32 20.52 7.55
N ALA A 2 33.68 21.59 8.31
CA ALA A 2 33.66 21.57 9.77
C ALA A 2 32.25 21.30 10.33
N ASP A 3 31.23 21.86 9.68
CA ASP A 3 29.83 21.78 10.10
C ASP A 3 29.26 20.34 10.06
N VAL A 4 29.47 19.59 8.96
CA VAL A 4 28.93 18.22 8.85
C VAL A 4 29.59 17.24 9.84
N VAL A 5 30.86 17.41 10.12
CA VAL A 5 31.58 16.57 11.10
C VAL A 5 31.11 16.87 12.53
N GLU A 6 30.82 18.11 12.86
CA GLU A 6 30.26 18.51 14.16
C GLU A 6 28.86 17.91 14.34
N LEU A 7 27.97 18.04 13.34
CA LEU A 7 26.66 17.40 13.34
C LEU A 7 26.72 15.88 13.52
N THR A 8 27.73 15.25 12.90
CA THR A 8 27.95 13.81 13.02
C THR A 8 28.34 13.39 14.44
N HIS A 9 29.21 14.17 15.10
CA HIS A 9 29.59 13.91 16.50
C HIS A 9 28.42 14.11 17.47
N ASP A 10 27.60 15.13 17.26
CA ASP A 10 26.39 15.36 18.05
C ASP A 10 25.37 14.21 17.87
N TRP A 11 25.27 13.66 16.67
CA TRP A 11 24.44 12.48 16.40
C TRP A 11 24.96 11.25 17.13
N LEU A 12 26.27 10.95 17.02
CA LEU A 12 26.90 9.83 17.73
C LEU A 12 26.70 9.89 19.25
N ALA A 13 26.67 11.08 19.82
CA ALA A 13 26.52 11.27 21.26
C ALA A 13 25.15 10.87 21.79
N GLN A 14 24.10 10.88 20.93
CA GLN A 14 22.74 10.52 21.31
C GLN A 14 22.24 9.19 20.74
N ASP A 15 22.93 8.63 19.75
CA ASP A 15 22.49 7.40 19.07
C ASP A 15 22.58 6.19 20.04
N PRO A 16 21.46 5.54 20.39
CA PRO A 16 21.46 4.41 21.30
C PRO A 16 21.92 3.10 20.68
N ASP A 17 22.07 3.04 19.33
CA ASP A 17 22.39 1.80 18.61
C ASP A 17 23.90 1.65 18.38
N PRO A 18 24.55 0.60 18.94
CA PRO A 18 25.97 0.37 18.73
C PRO A 18 26.35 0.13 17.26
N ALA A 19 25.43 -0.45 16.44
CA ALA A 19 25.70 -0.75 15.04
C ALA A 19 25.75 0.53 14.20
N THR A 20 24.76 1.41 14.31
CA THR A 20 24.74 2.69 13.60
C THR A 20 25.82 3.64 14.10
N ARG A 21 26.17 3.59 15.39
CA ARG A 21 27.33 4.33 15.94
C ARG A 21 28.64 3.87 15.31
N ALA A 22 28.86 2.55 15.19
CA ALA A 22 30.08 2.01 14.57
C ALA A 22 30.14 2.35 13.07
N GLU A 23 29.03 2.26 12.37
CA GLU A 23 28.90 2.65 10.97
C GLU A 23 29.28 4.12 10.77
N LEU A 24 28.73 5.01 11.58
CA LEU A 24 28.98 6.44 11.47
C LEU A 24 30.41 6.80 11.85
N GLN A 25 30.98 6.16 12.87
CA GLN A 25 32.38 6.33 13.26
C GLN A 25 33.32 5.90 12.12
N ALA A 26 33.04 4.79 11.44
CA ALA A 26 33.83 4.34 10.30
C ALA A 26 33.83 5.35 9.14
N LEU A 27 32.69 6.02 8.88
CA LEU A 27 32.61 7.08 7.86
C LEU A 27 33.46 8.31 8.26
N ILE A 28 33.47 8.67 9.53
CA ILE A 28 34.34 9.74 10.07
C ILE A 28 35.82 9.36 9.90
N ASP A 29 36.19 8.17 10.34
CA ASP A 29 37.58 7.70 10.31
C ASP A 29 38.12 7.55 8.89
N SER A 30 37.28 7.18 7.94
CA SER A 30 37.62 7.11 6.51
C SER A 30 37.68 8.46 5.82
N GLY A 31 37.14 9.52 6.44
CA GLY A 31 37.04 10.85 5.84
C GLY A 31 36.08 10.94 4.66
N ASP A 32 35.07 10.05 4.58
CA ASP A 32 34.06 10.07 3.51
C ASP A 32 33.04 11.19 3.73
N VAL A 33 33.51 12.42 3.50
CA VAL A 33 32.69 13.65 3.63
C VAL A 33 31.50 13.65 2.68
N ALA A 34 31.60 13.00 1.52
CA ALA A 34 30.52 12.95 0.55
C ALA A 34 29.36 12.12 1.08
N GLU A 35 29.62 10.94 1.64
CA GLU A 35 28.59 10.11 2.28
C GLU A 35 28.04 10.76 3.54
N LEU A 36 28.88 11.35 4.39
CA LEU A 36 28.42 12.11 5.56
C LEU A 36 27.47 13.25 5.14
N THR A 37 27.83 14.03 4.11
CA THR A 37 26.96 15.10 3.61
C THR A 37 25.62 14.54 3.14
N ARG A 38 25.61 13.45 2.37
CA ARG A 38 24.35 12.82 1.90
C ARG A 38 23.45 12.34 3.05
N ARG A 39 24.03 11.89 4.16
CA ARG A 39 23.29 11.41 5.33
C ARG A 39 22.77 12.53 6.22
N PHE A 40 23.42 13.70 6.20
CA PHE A 40 23.12 14.85 7.04
C PHE A 40 22.54 16.06 6.28
N ASP A 41 22.30 15.94 4.97
CA ASP A 41 21.61 16.95 4.15
C ASP A 41 20.09 16.86 4.38
N GLY A 42 19.61 17.40 5.49
CA GLY A 42 18.23 17.30 5.96
C GLY A 42 17.93 16.03 6.75
N ARG A 43 16.69 15.60 6.74
CA ARG A 43 16.19 14.40 7.45
C ARG A 43 15.15 13.65 6.62
N LEU A 44 14.86 12.39 6.95
CA LEU A 44 13.71 11.68 6.43
C LEU A 44 12.44 12.47 6.69
N GLN A 45 11.71 12.75 5.63
CA GLN A 45 10.47 13.51 5.72
C GLN A 45 9.36 12.64 6.28
N PHE A 46 8.71 13.13 7.33
CA PHE A 46 7.46 12.56 7.83
C PHE A 46 6.31 13.16 7.03
N GLY A 47 5.55 12.32 6.39
CA GLY A 47 4.40 12.73 5.58
C GLY A 47 3.19 11.84 5.82
N THR A 48 2.20 11.97 4.96
CA THR A 48 0.95 11.20 5.04
C THR A 48 1.14 9.67 4.93
N ALA A 49 2.31 9.19 4.50
CA ALA A 49 2.69 7.77 4.51
C ALA A 49 3.52 7.39 5.75
N GLY A 50 3.69 8.30 6.71
CA GLY A 50 4.61 8.16 7.84
C GLY A 50 6.07 8.38 7.42
N LEU A 51 6.99 7.58 7.95
CA LEU A 51 8.41 7.54 7.55
C LEU A 51 8.68 6.30 6.71
N ARG A 52 9.60 6.40 5.76
CA ARG A 52 10.13 5.26 5.00
C ARG A 52 11.48 5.58 4.43
N GLY A 53 12.42 4.66 4.55
CA GLY A 53 13.75 4.80 3.97
C GLY A 53 14.68 3.66 4.33
N PRO A 54 15.89 3.66 3.77
CA PRO A 54 16.89 2.64 4.07
C PRO A 54 17.39 2.74 5.51
N LEU A 55 17.66 1.58 6.11
CA LEU A 55 18.31 1.46 7.41
C LEU A 55 19.72 2.04 7.39
N GLY A 56 20.18 2.59 8.50
CA GLY A 56 21.55 3.08 8.69
C GLY A 56 21.64 4.34 9.57
N ALA A 57 22.86 4.80 9.78
CA ALA A 57 23.15 5.94 10.61
C ALA A 57 22.83 7.28 9.91
N GLY A 58 22.43 8.27 10.69
CA GLY A 58 22.17 9.65 10.25
C GLY A 58 20.70 9.98 10.01
N PRO A 59 20.38 11.27 9.89
CA PRO A 59 18.99 11.75 9.84
C PRO A 59 18.25 11.40 8.54
N GLN A 60 18.94 11.06 7.44
CA GLN A 60 18.35 10.62 6.17
C GLN A 60 18.10 9.11 6.09
N ARG A 61 18.24 8.38 7.23
CA ARG A 61 18.11 6.93 7.30
C ARG A 61 17.12 6.52 8.39
N MET A 62 16.50 5.35 8.23
CA MET A 62 15.72 4.73 9.31
C MET A 62 16.65 4.17 10.36
N ASN A 63 16.51 4.62 11.60
CA ASN A 63 17.29 4.20 12.77
C ASN A 63 16.53 4.52 14.06
N ARG A 64 17.10 4.09 15.20
CA ARG A 64 16.48 4.27 16.51
C ARG A 64 16.32 5.75 16.91
N VAL A 65 17.18 6.65 16.43
CA VAL A 65 17.06 8.09 16.71
C VAL A 65 15.84 8.67 15.99
N ILE A 66 15.69 8.39 14.69
CA ILE A 66 14.57 8.87 13.88
C ILE A 66 13.23 8.31 14.41
N VAL A 67 13.20 7.01 14.75
CA VAL A 67 12.00 6.37 15.31
C VAL A 67 11.65 6.97 16.68
N ALA A 68 12.63 7.21 17.53
CA ALA A 68 12.42 7.84 18.83
C ALA A 68 11.84 9.25 18.71
N GLN A 69 12.35 10.05 17.77
CA GLN A 69 11.81 11.38 17.48
C GLN A 69 10.38 11.31 16.95
N ALA A 70 10.09 10.35 16.04
CA ALA A 70 8.75 10.13 15.52
C ALA A 70 7.75 9.73 16.63
N ALA A 71 8.16 8.84 17.51
CA ALA A 71 7.36 8.42 18.66
C ALA A 71 7.08 9.59 19.63
N ALA A 72 8.09 10.40 19.94
CA ALA A 72 7.95 11.57 20.81
C ALA A 72 7.04 12.64 20.19
N GLY A 73 7.19 12.93 18.89
CA GLY A 73 6.33 13.87 18.19
C GLY A 73 4.88 13.40 18.12
N LEU A 74 4.64 12.12 17.80
CA LEU A 74 3.30 11.54 17.84
C LEU A 74 2.70 11.57 19.26
N ALA A 75 3.47 11.28 20.30
CA ALA A 75 3.03 11.38 21.68
C ALA A 75 2.60 12.81 22.03
N ALA A 76 3.41 13.81 21.66
CA ALA A 76 3.08 15.21 21.87
C ALA A 76 1.78 15.62 21.15
N TYR A 77 1.60 15.21 19.89
CA TYR A 77 0.37 15.42 19.14
C TYR A 77 -0.85 14.79 19.83
N LEU A 78 -0.75 13.51 20.22
CA LEU A 78 -1.84 12.80 20.89
C LEU A 78 -2.24 13.46 22.22
N LEU A 79 -1.27 13.88 23.02
CA LEU A 79 -1.52 14.59 24.28
C LEU A 79 -2.19 15.96 24.06
N ALA A 80 -1.76 16.70 23.01
CA ALA A 80 -2.34 17.99 22.65
C ALA A 80 -3.76 17.88 22.13
N GLU A 81 -4.06 16.84 21.35
CA GLU A 81 -5.38 16.63 20.74
C GLU A 81 -6.37 15.87 21.62
N HIS A 82 -5.89 15.21 22.69
CA HIS A 82 -6.78 14.43 23.56
C HIS A 82 -7.78 15.29 24.31
N ARG A 83 -9.06 14.92 24.28
CA ARG A 83 -10.16 15.61 24.95
C ARG A 83 -11.00 14.70 25.84
N GLY A 84 -10.65 13.39 25.87
CA GLY A 84 -11.37 12.39 26.66
C GLY A 84 -10.88 12.31 28.11
N PRO A 85 -11.51 11.48 28.94
CA PRO A 85 -11.00 11.13 30.25
C PRO A 85 -9.80 10.19 30.14
N GLY A 86 -8.86 10.29 31.09
CA GLY A 86 -7.66 9.46 31.11
C GLY A 86 -6.56 9.97 30.19
N ALA A 87 -5.57 9.13 29.91
CA ALA A 87 -4.52 9.40 28.95
C ALA A 87 -4.92 8.90 27.54
N PRO A 88 -4.39 9.51 26.46
CA PRO A 88 -4.50 8.91 25.14
C PRO A 88 -3.75 7.58 25.10
N SER A 89 -4.12 6.70 24.19
CA SER A 89 -3.54 5.36 24.07
C SER A 89 -3.16 5.03 22.64
N VAL A 90 -2.16 4.16 22.48
CA VAL A 90 -1.63 3.72 21.18
C VAL A 90 -1.43 2.22 21.15
N VAL A 91 -1.75 1.57 20.03
CA VAL A 91 -1.35 0.18 19.76
C VAL A 91 -0.23 0.17 18.73
N ILE A 92 0.79 -0.66 18.96
CA ILE A 92 2.01 -0.71 18.16
C ILE A 92 2.18 -2.13 17.63
N GLY A 93 2.33 -2.25 16.30
CA GLY A 93 2.61 -3.49 15.61
C GLY A 93 3.87 -3.38 14.77
N TYR A 94 4.37 -4.52 14.32
CA TYR A 94 5.57 -4.59 13.50
C TYR A 94 5.57 -5.83 12.62
N ASP A 95 6.23 -5.71 11.46
CA ASP A 95 6.52 -6.84 10.56
C ASP A 95 7.83 -7.55 10.93
N ALA A 96 8.30 -8.46 10.08
CA ALA A 96 9.51 -9.24 10.33
C ALA A 96 10.80 -8.64 9.74
N ARG A 97 10.79 -7.38 9.29
CA ARG A 97 11.99 -6.71 8.75
C ARG A 97 13.04 -6.49 9.82
N HIS A 98 14.28 -6.33 9.40
CA HIS A 98 15.38 -5.94 10.28
C HIS A 98 14.99 -4.72 11.12
N ASN A 99 15.22 -4.79 12.43
CA ASN A 99 14.93 -3.76 13.43
C ASN A 99 13.44 -3.41 13.65
N SER A 100 12.47 -4.05 13.01
CA SER A 100 11.05 -3.72 13.21
C SER A 100 10.62 -3.91 14.67
N ASP A 101 11.07 -4.99 15.33
CA ASP A 101 10.80 -5.28 16.75
C ASP A 101 11.49 -4.28 17.69
N VAL A 102 12.72 -3.85 17.33
CA VAL A 102 13.47 -2.85 18.10
C VAL A 102 12.78 -1.49 18.01
N PHE A 103 12.39 -1.06 16.83
CA PHE A 103 11.69 0.21 16.60
C PHE A 103 10.31 0.23 17.26
N ALA A 104 9.60 -0.90 17.26
CA ALA A 104 8.31 -1.02 17.94
C ALA A 104 8.46 -0.91 19.48
N ARG A 105 9.50 -1.53 20.05
CA ARG A 105 9.81 -1.39 21.49
C ARG A 105 10.23 0.03 21.86
N ASP A 106 11.13 0.66 21.09
CA ASP A 106 11.52 2.06 21.31
C ASP A 106 10.29 2.98 21.28
N THR A 107 9.37 2.74 20.34
CA THR A 107 8.11 3.48 20.26
C THR A 107 7.27 3.29 21.53
N ALA A 108 7.08 2.05 21.99
CA ALA A 108 6.29 1.75 23.18
C ALA A 108 6.86 2.41 24.44
N GLU A 109 8.19 2.32 24.64
CA GLU A 109 8.88 2.93 25.79
C GLU A 109 8.75 4.45 25.81
N ILE A 110 8.91 5.11 24.66
CA ILE A 110 8.82 6.57 24.55
C ILE A 110 7.37 7.04 24.72
N MET A 111 6.40 6.40 24.07
CA MET A 111 4.99 6.71 24.26
C MET A 111 4.58 6.59 25.73
N GLN A 112 4.95 5.48 26.39
CA GLN A 112 4.65 5.26 27.79
C GLN A 112 5.36 6.27 28.70
N GLY A 113 6.62 6.58 28.42
CA GLY A 113 7.39 7.58 29.14
C GLY A 113 6.84 9.00 29.00
N ALA A 114 6.24 9.33 27.87
CA ALA A 114 5.58 10.61 27.61
C ALA A 114 4.17 10.73 28.22
N GLY A 115 3.61 9.63 28.76
CA GLY A 115 2.27 9.62 29.36
C GLY A 115 1.14 9.20 28.40
N VAL A 116 1.47 8.56 27.28
CA VAL A 116 0.53 7.87 26.39
C VAL A 116 0.50 6.39 26.73
N GLU A 117 -0.66 5.81 27.01
CA GLU A 117 -0.78 4.38 27.32
C GLU A 117 -0.40 3.54 26.08
N ALA A 118 0.71 2.82 26.15
CA ALA A 118 1.24 2.06 25.02
C ALA A 118 0.91 0.56 25.14
N HIS A 119 0.40 0.01 24.04
CA HIS A 119 0.10 -1.41 23.88
C HIS A 119 0.92 -1.96 22.72
N LEU A 120 1.79 -2.94 22.98
CA LEU A 120 2.61 -3.60 21.96
C LEU A 120 1.98 -4.94 21.57
N LEU A 121 1.81 -5.21 20.28
CA LEU A 121 1.40 -6.53 19.79
C LEU A 121 2.45 -7.58 20.16
N PRO A 122 2.05 -8.84 20.45
CA PRO A 122 2.92 -9.82 21.11
C PRO A 122 4.05 -10.34 20.21
N ARG A 123 3.91 -10.21 18.92
CA ARG A 123 4.83 -10.70 17.88
C ARG A 123 4.68 -9.91 16.58
N CYS A 124 5.50 -10.20 15.58
CA CYS A 124 5.26 -9.66 14.23
C CYS A 124 3.91 -10.16 13.70
N LEU A 125 3.08 -9.23 13.22
CA LEU A 125 1.72 -9.47 12.74
C LEU A 125 1.41 -8.60 11.52
N PRO A 126 0.43 -9.00 10.68
CA PRO A 126 0.00 -8.22 9.53
C PRO A 126 -0.49 -6.81 9.87
N THR A 127 -0.25 -5.88 8.96
CA THR A 127 -0.79 -4.50 9.04
C THR A 127 -2.31 -4.48 9.26
N PRO A 128 -3.14 -5.30 8.60
CA PRO A 128 -4.57 -5.36 8.88
C PRO A 128 -4.93 -5.71 10.34
N VAL A 129 -4.14 -6.55 11.01
CA VAL A 129 -4.35 -6.89 12.42
C VAL A 129 -4.13 -5.64 13.30
N LEU A 130 -3.10 -4.85 13.03
CA LEU A 130 -2.89 -3.58 13.73
C LEU A 130 -4.05 -2.61 13.49
N ALA A 131 -4.45 -2.39 12.23
CA ALA A 131 -5.54 -1.48 11.89
C ALA A 131 -6.86 -1.89 12.56
N PHE A 132 -7.16 -3.20 12.61
CA PHE A 132 -8.27 -3.76 13.37
C PHE A 132 -8.13 -3.48 14.88
N ALA A 133 -6.94 -3.69 15.43
CA ALA A 133 -6.68 -3.55 16.88
C ALA A 133 -7.01 -2.13 17.38
N ILE A 134 -6.80 -1.08 16.58
CA ILE A 134 -7.10 0.30 16.96
C ILE A 134 -8.57 0.45 17.37
N ARG A 135 -9.48 -0.01 16.54
CA ARG A 135 -10.93 0.07 16.79
C ARG A 135 -11.40 -0.96 17.82
N HIS A 136 -10.84 -2.16 17.77
CA HIS A 136 -11.19 -3.24 18.70
C HIS A 136 -10.85 -2.89 20.15
N LEU A 137 -9.71 -2.24 20.37
CA LEU A 137 -9.27 -1.79 21.70
C LEU A 137 -9.80 -0.40 22.07
N GLY A 138 -10.30 0.37 21.09
CA GLY A 138 -10.76 1.74 21.30
C GLY A 138 -9.63 2.73 21.61
N VAL A 139 -8.43 2.49 21.06
CA VAL A 139 -7.25 3.35 21.28
C VAL A 139 -7.25 4.59 20.39
N SER A 140 -6.51 5.62 20.80
CA SER A 140 -6.44 6.91 20.11
C SER A 140 -5.66 6.86 18.79
N SER A 141 -4.70 5.93 18.68
CA SER A 141 -3.79 5.85 17.54
C SER A 141 -3.22 4.43 17.38
N GLY A 142 -2.64 4.16 16.22
CA GLY A 142 -1.87 2.97 15.94
C GLY A 142 -0.58 3.28 15.20
N VAL A 143 0.44 2.49 15.45
CA VAL A 143 1.72 2.55 14.74
C VAL A 143 2.05 1.18 14.18
N MET A 144 2.36 1.13 12.88
CA MET A 144 2.88 -0.08 12.25
C MET A 144 4.29 0.14 11.73
N VAL A 145 5.24 -0.61 12.28
CA VAL A 145 6.63 -0.58 11.85
C VAL A 145 6.80 -1.56 10.69
N THR A 146 6.85 -1.03 9.49
CA THR A 146 6.96 -1.80 8.23
C THR A 146 7.34 -0.90 7.07
N ALA A 147 8.04 -1.43 6.09
CA ALA A 147 8.22 -0.79 4.78
C ALA A 147 7.37 -1.44 3.67
N SER A 148 6.33 -2.24 4.04
CA SER A 148 5.45 -2.94 3.08
C SER A 148 6.28 -3.77 2.08
N HIS A 149 6.17 -3.50 0.79
CA HIS A 149 6.85 -4.21 -0.31
C HIS A 149 8.21 -3.61 -0.72
N ASN A 150 8.77 -2.66 0.04
CA ASN A 150 10.10 -2.12 -0.25
C ASN A 150 11.20 -3.18 -0.08
N PRO A 151 12.39 -2.97 -0.69
CA PRO A 151 13.50 -3.92 -0.59
C PRO A 151 13.96 -4.16 0.86
N PRO A 152 14.78 -5.21 1.11
CA PRO A 152 15.14 -5.65 2.47
C PRO A 152 15.91 -4.60 3.30
N GLN A 153 16.62 -3.69 2.66
CA GLN A 153 17.34 -2.62 3.34
C GLN A 153 16.46 -1.50 3.90
N ASP A 154 15.18 -1.47 3.53
CA ASP A 154 14.26 -0.40 3.96
C ASP A 154 13.44 -0.83 5.18
N ASN A 155 13.14 0.17 6.02
CA ASN A 155 12.10 0.07 7.03
C ASN A 155 11.23 1.33 7.03
N GLY A 156 10.16 1.35 7.83
CA GLY A 156 9.22 2.46 7.85
C GLY A 156 8.39 2.50 9.13
N TYR A 157 7.54 3.53 9.20
CA TYR A 157 6.74 3.84 10.38
C TYR A 157 5.40 4.43 9.93
N LYS A 158 4.38 3.59 9.78
CA LYS A 158 3.01 4.01 9.40
C LYS A 158 2.25 4.45 10.65
N VAL A 159 1.51 5.57 10.55
CA VAL A 159 0.69 6.10 11.65
C VAL A 159 -0.77 6.09 11.26
N TYR A 160 -1.60 5.64 12.19
CA TYR A 160 -3.05 5.55 12.10
C TYR A 160 -3.71 6.36 13.23
N LEU A 161 -4.90 6.89 13.00
CA LEU A 161 -5.71 7.51 14.03
C LEU A 161 -6.83 6.57 14.53
N ALA A 162 -7.62 7.06 15.48
CA ALA A 162 -8.67 6.27 16.17
C ALA A 162 -9.71 5.65 15.22
N ASP A 163 -9.90 6.18 14.01
CA ASP A 163 -10.79 5.63 12.98
C ASP A 163 -10.19 4.43 12.22
N SER A 164 -8.96 4.01 12.56
CA SER A 164 -8.16 2.96 11.91
C SER A 164 -7.73 3.27 10.47
N SER A 165 -7.82 4.52 10.02
CA SER A 165 -7.23 4.95 8.76
C SER A 165 -5.90 5.67 8.98
N GLN A 166 -5.06 5.67 7.96
CA GLN A 166 -3.79 6.40 7.99
C GLN A 166 -4.03 7.92 8.06
N ILE A 167 -3.02 8.63 8.58
CA ILE A 167 -3.07 10.10 8.71
C ILE A 167 -3.23 10.81 7.36
N VAL A 168 -3.94 11.93 7.39
CA VAL A 168 -4.10 12.87 6.28
C VAL A 168 -3.97 14.30 6.82
N PRO A 169 -3.76 15.30 5.96
CA PRO A 169 -3.79 16.70 6.39
C PRO A 169 -5.06 17.04 7.19
N PRO A 170 -4.97 17.85 8.27
CA PRO A 170 -3.77 18.55 8.76
C PRO A 170 -2.96 17.75 9.80
N ALA A 171 -3.34 16.51 10.13
CA ALA A 171 -2.72 15.74 11.21
C ALA A 171 -1.25 15.38 10.90
N ASP A 172 -0.92 15.06 9.66
CA ASP A 172 0.44 14.75 9.24
C ASP A 172 1.40 15.95 9.41
N GLU A 173 0.96 17.15 9.06
CA GLU A 173 1.72 18.37 9.26
C GLU A 173 1.93 18.65 10.75
N ALA A 174 0.88 18.57 11.56
CA ALA A 174 0.96 18.79 13.00
C ALA A 174 1.88 17.77 13.72
N ILE A 175 1.86 16.51 13.28
CA ILE A 175 2.78 15.48 13.80
C ILE A 175 4.20 15.77 13.34
N SER A 176 4.41 16.16 12.08
CA SER A 176 5.73 16.52 11.54
C SER A 176 6.35 17.67 12.32
N ASP A 177 5.60 18.73 12.59
CA ASP A 177 6.05 19.88 13.38
C ASP A 177 6.43 19.45 14.81
N ALA A 178 5.65 18.55 15.41
CA ALA A 178 5.94 18.01 16.73
C ALA A 178 7.20 17.11 16.73
N ILE A 179 7.46 16.37 15.65
CA ILE A 179 8.69 15.59 15.46
C ILE A 179 9.91 16.52 15.33
N ASP A 180 9.78 17.63 14.60
CA ASP A 180 10.85 18.61 14.45
C ASP A 180 11.16 19.34 15.75
N ALA A 181 10.18 19.50 16.61
CA ALA A 181 10.33 20.05 17.97
C ALA A 181 10.85 19.01 18.99
N ALA A 182 10.87 17.73 18.67
CA ALA A 182 11.38 16.68 19.54
C ALA A 182 12.89 16.86 19.77
N GLY A 183 13.29 16.95 21.02
CA GLY A 183 14.69 17.17 21.40
C GLY A 183 15.58 15.96 21.15
N ARG A 184 16.71 15.94 21.83
CA ARG A 184 17.68 14.83 21.80
C ARG A 184 17.09 13.56 22.41
N VAL A 185 17.34 12.44 21.75
CA VAL A 185 16.72 11.14 22.14
C VAL A 185 17.30 10.55 23.44
N ASP A 186 18.53 10.92 23.81
CA ASP A 186 19.15 10.54 25.07
C ASP A 186 18.56 11.28 26.30
N GLN A 187 17.72 12.30 26.07
CA GLN A 187 17.00 13.07 27.09
C GLN A 187 15.49 12.77 27.12
N MET A 188 15.00 11.96 26.22
CA MET A 188 13.57 11.62 26.16
C MET A 188 13.18 10.69 27.33
N PRO A 189 12.03 10.94 27.99
CA PRO A 189 11.53 10.01 28.98
C PRO A 189 11.19 8.68 28.34
N ARG A 190 11.59 7.59 28.99
CA ARG A 190 11.27 6.22 28.60
C ARG A 190 10.67 5.46 29.77
N SER A 191 9.76 4.53 29.52
CA SER A 191 9.19 3.65 30.53
C SER A 191 8.93 2.28 29.94
N ASP A 192 9.30 1.24 30.64
CA ASP A 192 9.03 -0.17 30.32
C ASP A 192 7.65 -0.65 30.83
N ALA A 193 6.85 0.24 31.42
CA ALA A 193 5.52 -0.07 31.95
C ALA A 193 4.44 -0.16 30.85
N TYR A 194 4.82 -0.18 29.58
CA TYR A 194 3.87 -0.45 28.48
C TYR A 194 3.34 -1.88 28.57
N ARG A 195 2.15 -2.10 28.01
CA ARG A 195 1.51 -3.42 28.03
C ARG A 195 1.85 -4.21 26.76
N VAL A 196 2.42 -5.40 26.89
CA VAL A 196 2.45 -6.38 25.80
C VAL A 196 1.11 -7.12 25.79
N LEU A 197 0.41 -7.09 24.65
CA LEU A 197 -0.89 -7.75 24.46
C LEU A 197 -0.70 -9.26 24.29
N GLY A 198 -1.77 -10.01 24.51
CA GLY A 198 -1.84 -11.43 24.17
C GLY A 198 -2.26 -11.65 22.71
N ASP A 199 -2.39 -12.94 22.32
CA ASP A 199 -2.88 -13.32 20.98
C ASP A 199 -4.41 -13.14 20.82
N ASP A 200 -5.12 -12.71 21.85
CA ASP A 200 -6.57 -12.47 21.84
C ASP A 200 -7.00 -11.44 20.78
N VAL A 201 -6.19 -10.43 20.52
CA VAL A 201 -6.44 -9.43 19.46
C VAL A 201 -6.32 -10.06 18.07
N ALA A 202 -5.28 -10.88 17.84
CA ALA A 202 -5.11 -11.59 16.58
C ALA A 202 -6.24 -12.61 16.37
N ALA A 203 -6.62 -13.36 17.41
CA ALA A 203 -7.73 -14.29 17.35
C ALA A 203 -9.08 -13.58 17.08
N ALA A 204 -9.32 -12.41 17.66
CA ALA A 204 -10.50 -11.60 17.38
C ALA A 204 -10.54 -11.13 15.93
N TYR A 205 -9.38 -10.70 15.36
CA TYR A 205 -9.28 -10.37 13.96
C TYR A 205 -9.58 -11.58 13.06
N VAL A 206 -8.98 -12.74 13.33
CA VAL A 206 -9.22 -13.98 12.58
C VAL A 206 -10.72 -14.34 12.55
N ALA A 207 -11.38 -14.31 13.70
CA ALA A 207 -12.82 -14.58 13.77
C ALA A 207 -13.66 -13.57 12.98
N ALA A 208 -13.33 -12.29 13.06
CA ALA A 208 -14.03 -11.24 12.34
C ALA A 208 -13.76 -11.28 10.82
N ALA A 209 -12.52 -11.54 10.41
CA ALA A 209 -12.13 -11.68 9.01
C ALA A 209 -12.77 -12.92 8.36
N ALA A 210 -12.80 -14.06 9.05
CA ALA A 210 -13.46 -15.28 8.56
C ALA A 210 -14.96 -15.08 8.32
N ALA A 211 -15.62 -14.23 9.12
CA ALA A 211 -17.04 -13.91 8.98
C ALA A 211 -17.37 -13.03 7.75
N VAL A 212 -16.38 -12.53 7.04
CA VAL A 212 -16.58 -11.80 5.78
C VAL A 212 -17.08 -12.72 4.66
N ALA A 213 -16.67 -13.99 4.68
CA ALA A 213 -17.14 -14.98 3.72
C ALA A 213 -18.57 -15.41 4.01
N HIS A 214 -19.44 -15.34 3.02
CA HIS A 214 -20.82 -15.81 3.11
C HIS A 214 -20.91 -17.34 2.98
N ALA A 215 -22.03 -17.93 3.41
CA ALA A 215 -22.29 -19.34 3.21
C ALA A 215 -22.36 -19.67 1.70
N GLY A 216 -21.69 -20.74 1.28
CA GLY A 216 -21.64 -21.14 -0.12
C GLY A 216 -20.60 -22.24 -0.39
N PRO A 217 -20.29 -22.51 -1.67
CA PRO A 217 -19.24 -23.44 -2.07
C PRO A 217 -17.88 -23.07 -1.47
N ARG A 218 -17.07 -24.10 -1.16
CA ARG A 218 -15.71 -23.95 -0.61
C ARG A 218 -14.67 -24.75 -1.39
N ASP A 219 -15.08 -25.53 -2.37
CA ASP A 219 -14.17 -26.35 -3.17
C ASP A 219 -13.35 -25.47 -4.13
N VAL A 220 -12.16 -25.10 -3.69
CA VAL A 220 -11.16 -24.38 -4.48
C VAL A 220 -9.76 -24.83 -4.12
N VAL A 221 -8.92 -25.11 -5.10
CA VAL A 221 -7.49 -25.42 -4.92
C VAL A 221 -6.72 -24.13 -5.11
N ALA A 222 -6.16 -23.61 -4.04
CA ALA A 222 -5.46 -22.34 -4.04
C ALA A 222 -3.97 -22.49 -3.68
N VAL A 223 -3.10 -21.85 -4.46
CA VAL A 223 -1.69 -21.67 -4.12
C VAL A 223 -1.52 -20.31 -3.46
N TYR A 224 -0.69 -20.26 -2.41
CA TYR A 224 -0.41 -19.05 -1.67
C TYR A 224 1.07 -18.78 -1.48
N THR A 225 1.47 -17.52 -1.56
CA THR A 225 2.77 -17.06 -1.08
C THR A 225 2.65 -15.82 -0.19
N ALA A 226 3.36 -15.84 0.93
CA ALA A 226 3.54 -14.71 1.84
C ALA A 226 4.75 -13.84 1.45
N MET A 227 5.53 -14.23 0.44
CA MET A 227 6.78 -13.54 0.04
C MET A 227 7.72 -13.26 1.21
N HIS A 228 7.95 -14.25 2.08
CA HIS A 228 8.72 -14.12 3.31
C HIS A 228 8.16 -13.08 4.30
N GLY A 229 6.88 -12.71 4.15
CA GLY A 229 6.18 -11.76 5.01
C GLY A 229 5.45 -12.43 6.17
N VAL A 230 4.70 -11.62 6.93
CA VAL A 230 4.01 -12.04 8.16
C VAL A 230 2.56 -12.51 7.93
N GLY A 231 2.12 -12.62 6.66
CA GLY A 231 0.71 -12.89 6.33
C GLY A 231 0.26 -14.34 6.54
N ARG A 232 1.17 -15.34 6.41
CA ARG A 232 0.81 -16.77 6.29
C ARG A 232 -0.05 -17.27 7.44
N ASP A 233 0.42 -17.17 8.67
CA ASP A 233 -0.24 -17.81 9.82
C ASP A 233 -1.65 -17.23 10.02
N THR A 234 -1.77 -15.90 9.97
CA THR A 234 -3.08 -15.23 10.08
C THR A 234 -4.02 -15.60 8.93
N LEU A 235 -3.53 -15.64 7.68
CA LEU A 235 -4.35 -16.02 6.53
C LEU A 235 -4.81 -17.48 6.62
N VAL A 236 -3.93 -18.40 6.99
CA VAL A 236 -4.28 -19.83 7.14
C VAL A 236 -5.38 -19.98 8.18
N GLU A 237 -5.25 -19.36 9.35
CA GLU A 237 -6.28 -19.39 10.39
C GLU A 237 -7.62 -18.81 9.90
N VAL A 238 -7.61 -17.72 9.14
CA VAL A 238 -8.83 -17.11 8.56
C VAL A 238 -9.48 -18.05 7.54
N VAL A 239 -8.71 -18.62 6.62
CA VAL A 239 -9.19 -19.52 5.55
C VAL A 239 -9.78 -20.80 6.13
N GLU A 240 -9.10 -21.40 7.13
CA GLU A 240 -9.59 -22.60 7.84
C GLU A 240 -10.86 -22.28 8.64
N SER A 241 -10.88 -21.16 9.36
CA SER A 241 -12.06 -20.72 10.14
C SER A 241 -13.27 -20.43 9.25
N ALA A 242 -13.04 -19.98 8.00
CA ALA A 242 -14.09 -19.77 7.00
C ALA A 242 -14.53 -21.07 6.29
N GLY A 243 -13.91 -22.21 6.61
CA GLY A 243 -14.26 -23.55 6.09
C GLY A 243 -13.72 -23.86 4.71
N PHE A 244 -12.69 -23.17 4.23
CA PHE A 244 -12.00 -23.49 2.98
C PHE A 244 -10.97 -24.61 3.17
N PRO A 245 -10.62 -25.35 2.10
CA PRO A 245 -9.51 -26.29 2.11
C PRO A 245 -8.17 -25.59 2.46
N PRO A 246 -7.19 -26.34 3.00
CA PRO A 246 -5.85 -25.81 3.23
C PRO A 246 -5.21 -25.24 1.97
N LEU A 247 -4.52 -24.12 2.11
CA LEU A 247 -3.75 -23.50 1.04
C LEU A 247 -2.48 -24.29 0.73
N HIS A 248 -2.13 -24.41 -0.55
CA HIS A 248 -0.82 -24.89 -0.99
C HIS A 248 0.20 -23.75 -0.90
N ALA A 249 0.85 -23.61 0.25
CA ALA A 249 1.84 -22.57 0.45
C ALA A 249 3.14 -22.86 -0.31
N VAL A 250 3.76 -21.81 -0.91
CA VAL A 250 5.11 -21.88 -1.46
C VAL A 250 6.09 -22.01 -0.30
N ALA A 251 6.67 -23.19 -0.12
CA ALA A 251 7.48 -23.53 1.06
C ALA A 251 8.70 -22.62 1.24
N GLU A 252 9.34 -22.23 0.14
CA GLU A 252 10.53 -21.37 0.14
C GLU A 252 10.23 -19.93 0.58
N GLN A 253 8.94 -19.48 0.53
CA GLN A 253 8.49 -18.13 0.86
C GLN A 253 7.50 -18.09 2.03
N ALA A 254 7.31 -19.22 2.72
CA ALA A 254 6.25 -19.38 3.70
C ALA A 254 6.57 -18.69 5.03
N ASP A 255 7.81 -18.81 5.50
CA ASP A 255 8.25 -18.24 6.76
C ASP A 255 8.76 -16.80 6.59
N PRO A 256 8.55 -15.93 7.57
CA PRO A 256 9.09 -14.57 7.56
C PRO A 256 10.62 -14.57 7.52
N ASP A 257 11.20 -13.81 6.58
CA ASP A 257 12.65 -13.65 6.45
C ASP A 257 12.94 -12.19 6.03
N PRO A 258 13.66 -11.41 6.85
CA PRO A 258 13.94 -10.00 6.58
C PRO A 258 14.82 -9.76 5.36
N ASP A 259 15.54 -10.78 4.88
CA ASP A 259 16.44 -10.69 3.72
C ASP A 259 15.73 -11.02 2.39
N PHE A 260 14.50 -11.54 2.42
CA PHE A 260 13.70 -11.92 1.23
C PHE A 260 14.50 -12.73 0.19
N PRO A 261 15.12 -13.87 0.55
CA PRO A 261 16.19 -14.49 -0.24
C PRO A 261 15.78 -14.98 -1.63
N THR A 262 14.49 -15.11 -1.92
CA THR A 262 13.99 -15.56 -3.23
C THR A 262 13.55 -14.42 -4.16
N VAL A 263 13.50 -13.18 -3.67
CA VAL A 263 13.02 -12.01 -4.42
C VAL A 263 13.83 -10.76 -4.07
N ALA A 264 14.30 -10.03 -5.07
CA ALA A 264 15.02 -8.77 -4.84
C ALA A 264 14.10 -7.66 -4.31
N PHE A 265 12.84 -7.68 -4.76
CA PHE A 265 11.76 -6.82 -4.29
C PHE A 265 10.56 -7.68 -3.91
N PRO A 266 10.12 -7.69 -2.65
CA PRO A 266 8.99 -8.51 -2.21
C PRO A 266 7.65 -7.86 -2.57
N ASN A 267 7.45 -7.57 -3.85
CA ASN A 267 6.24 -6.98 -4.41
C ASN A 267 5.68 -7.92 -5.48
N PRO A 268 4.44 -8.40 -5.35
CA PRO A 268 3.82 -9.30 -6.34
C PRO A 268 3.76 -8.76 -7.77
N GLU A 269 3.89 -7.44 -7.96
CA GLU A 269 3.88 -6.80 -9.27
C GLU A 269 5.26 -6.81 -9.96
N GLU A 270 6.33 -7.12 -9.22
CA GLU A 270 7.68 -7.13 -9.78
C GLU A 270 7.95 -8.42 -10.57
N PRO A 271 8.68 -8.32 -11.69
CA PRO A 271 9.06 -9.49 -12.48
C PRO A 271 9.80 -10.53 -11.66
N GLY A 272 9.38 -11.79 -11.75
CA GLY A 272 9.99 -12.92 -11.06
C GLY A 272 9.46 -13.15 -9.64
N ALA A 273 8.79 -12.19 -9.02
CA ALA A 273 8.30 -12.33 -7.64
C ALA A 273 7.31 -13.49 -7.47
N MET A 274 6.51 -13.77 -8.49
CA MET A 274 5.48 -14.80 -8.47
C MET A 274 5.92 -16.15 -9.10
N ASP A 275 7.16 -16.30 -9.57
CA ASP A 275 7.59 -17.47 -10.34
C ASP A 275 7.43 -18.79 -9.58
N LEU A 276 7.76 -18.82 -8.28
CA LEU A 276 7.58 -20.01 -7.44
C LEU A 276 6.11 -20.39 -7.27
N ALA A 277 5.23 -19.40 -7.09
CA ALA A 277 3.80 -19.62 -6.97
C ALA A 277 3.19 -20.12 -8.30
N LEU A 278 3.58 -19.54 -9.43
CA LEU A 278 3.17 -19.96 -10.77
C LEU A 278 3.60 -21.41 -11.06
N LYS A 279 4.81 -21.78 -10.69
CA LYS A 279 5.34 -23.14 -10.82
C LYS A 279 4.56 -24.13 -9.95
N LEU A 280 4.34 -23.80 -8.67
CA LEU A 280 3.59 -24.66 -7.75
C LEU A 280 2.15 -24.85 -8.23
N ALA A 281 1.49 -23.79 -8.70
CA ALA A 281 0.13 -23.82 -9.20
C ALA A 281 -0.06 -24.80 -10.36
N SER A 282 0.91 -24.86 -11.27
CA SER A 282 0.92 -25.83 -12.36
C SER A 282 1.07 -27.27 -11.84
N THR A 283 1.86 -27.48 -10.77
CA THR A 283 2.11 -28.80 -10.18
C THR A 283 0.88 -29.35 -9.47
N VAL A 284 0.15 -28.51 -8.71
CA VAL A 284 -1.03 -28.94 -7.94
C VAL A 284 -2.34 -28.78 -8.70
N SER A 285 -2.28 -28.34 -9.97
CA SER A 285 -3.47 -28.02 -10.77
C SER A 285 -4.41 -27.04 -10.06
N ALA A 286 -3.84 -25.93 -9.56
CA ALA A 286 -4.58 -24.93 -8.83
C ALA A 286 -5.71 -24.28 -9.66
N ASP A 287 -6.78 -23.86 -9.00
CA ASP A 287 -7.82 -23.01 -9.57
C ASP A 287 -7.42 -21.54 -9.56
N VAL A 288 -6.68 -21.14 -8.48
CA VAL A 288 -6.27 -19.75 -8.26
C VAL A 288 -4.94 -19.67 -7.53
N ILE A 289 -4.19 -18.62 -7.80
CA ILE A 289 -3.01 -18.22 -7.02
C ILE A 289 -3.37 -16.96 -6.24
N VAL A 290 -2.99 -16.87 -4.98
CA VAL A 290 -3.13 -15.67 -4.17
C VAL A 290 -1.81 -15.35 -3.47
N ALA A 291 -1.51 -14.07 -3.29
CA ALA A 291 -0.30 -13.64 -2.63
C ALA A 291 -0.52 -12.38 -1.78
N ASN A 292 0.21 -12.26 -0.69
CA ASN A 292 0.38 -11.02 0.04
C ASN A 292 1.77 -10.43 -0.17
N ASP A 293 1.90 -9.12 0.01
CA ASP A 293 3.18 -8.47 0.28
C ASP A 293 3.60 -8.70 1.75
N PRO A 294 4.83 -8.32 2.14
CA PRO A 294 5.37 -8.73 3.45
C PRO A 294 4.56 -8.35 4.69
N ASP A 295 3.82 -7.23 4.67
CA ASP A 295 2.95 -6.82 5.77
C ASP A 295 1.47 -7.17 5.55
N ALA A 296 1.18 -7.92 4.48
CA ALA A 296 -0.10 -8.52 4.13
C ALA A 296 -1.27 -7.54 3.99
N ASP A 297 -0.98 -6.28 3.67
CA ASP A 297 -2.03 -5.30 3.38
C ASP A 297 -2.49 -5.36 1.90
N ARG A 298 -1.79 -6.10 1.01
CA ARG A 298 -2.11 -6.27 -0.40
C ARG A 298 -2.49 -7.70 -0.74
N CYS A 299 -3.22 -7.83 -1.87
CA CYS A 299 -3.63 -9.11 -2.43
C CYS A 299 -3.34 -9.15 -3.94
N ALA A 300 -2.49 -10.06 -4.38
CA ALA A 300 -2.33 -10.38 -5.79
C ALA A 300 -3.04 -11.69 -6.13
N VAL A 301 -3.56 -11.79 -7.36
CA VAL A 301 -4.32 -12.95 -7.83
C VAL A 301 -3.79 -13.43 -9.17
N GLY A 302 -3.51 -14.72 -9.27
CA GLY A 302 -3.17 -15.40 -10.51
C GLY A 302 -4.27 -16.39 -10.93
N VAL A 303 -4.53 -16.49 -12.21
CA VAL A 303 -5.58 -17.31 -12.79
C VAL A 303 -5.05 -18.17 -13.92
N ARG A 304 -5.70 -19.29 -14.18
CA ARG A 304 -5.39 -20.15 -15.32
C ARG A 304 -5.94 -19.54 -16.61
N GLU A 305 -5.09 -19.37 -17.61
CA GLU A 305 -5.46 -18.97 -18.97
C GLU A 305 -4.88 -19.99 -19.96
N GLY A 306 -5.73 -20.90 -20.47
CA GLY A 306 -5.29 -22.06 -21.23
C GLY A 306 -4.47 -23.04 -20.35
N GLU A 307 -3.24 -23.35 -20.78
CA GLU A 307 -2.34 -24.26 -20.05
C GLU A 307 -1.43 -23.54 -19.04
N ALA A 308 -1.37 -22.21 -19.08
CA ALA A 308 -0.51 -21.38 -18.24
C ALA A 308 -1.31 -20.62 -17.16
N PHE A 309 -0.58 -20.05 -16.22
CA PHE A 309 -1.13 -19.08 -15.28
C PHE A 309 -0.64 -17.68 -15.64
N ARG A 310 -1.46 -16.67 -15.41
CA ARG A 310 -1.08 -15.26 -15.43
C ARG A 310 -1.60 -14.52 -14.23
N MET A 311 -0.91 -13.46 -13.85
CA MET A 311 -1.39 -12.56 -12.82
C MET A 311 -2.46 -11.61 -13.37
N LEU A 312 -3.48 -11.33 -12.56
CA LEU A 312 -4.43 -10.26 -12.80
C LEU A 312 -3.84 -8.92 -12.38
N THR A 313 -4.23 -7.85 -13.08
CA THR A 313 -3.90 -6.50 -12.61
C THR A 313 -4.73 -6.14 -11.37
N GLY A 314 -4.26 -5.16 -10.59
CA GLY A 314 -5.02 -4.70 -9.42
C GLY A 314 -6.42 -4.20 -9.77
N ASP A 315 -6.60 -3.55 -10.92
CA ASP A 315 -7.92 -3.16 -11.41
C ASP A 315 -8.82 -4.37 -11.72
N GLN A 316 -8.28 -5.43 -12.33
CA GLN A 316 -9.04 -6.64 -12.62
C GLN A 316 -9.52 -7.35 -11.35
N VAL A 317 -8.67 -7.43 -10.34
CA VAL A 317 -9.05 -7.96 -9.02
C VAL A 317 -10.06 -7.04 -8.34
N GLY A 318 -9.82 -5.72 -8.41
CA GLY A 318 -10.71 -4.71 -7.83
C GLY A 318 -12.14 -4.79 -8.35
N VAL A 319 -12.33 -4.93 -9.68
CA VAL A 319 -13.68 -5.03 -10.26
C VAL A 319 -14.34 -6.39 -9.98
N LEU A 320 -13.58 -7.49 -9.89
CA LEU A 320 -14.11 -8.80 -9.47
C LEU A 320 -14.61 -8.78 -8.03
N LEU A 321 -13.84 -8.18 -7.10
CA LEU A 321 -14.26 -8.01 -5.71
C LEU A 321 -15.45 -7.05 -5.60
N ALA A 322 -15.44 -5.95 -6.35
CA ALA A 322 -16.56 -5.02 -6.39
C ALA A 322 -17.86 -5.68 -6.89
N ASP A 323 -17.76 -6.53 -7.91
CA ASP A 323 -18.89 -7.31 -8.43
C ASP A 323 -19.53 -8.19 -7.34
N LEU A 324 -18.71 -8.88 -6.57
CA LEU A 324 -19.19 -9.67 -5.42
C LEU A 324 -19.92 -8.80 -4.40
N TRP A 325 -19.40 -7.60 -4.06
CA TRP A 325 -20.04 -6.67 -3.11
C TRP A 325 -21.31 -6.03 -3.65
N LEU A 326 -21.31 -5.63 -4.91
CA LEU A 326 -22.49 -5.10 -5.61
C LEU A 326 -23.58 -6.16 -5.72
N GLY A 327 -23.21 -7.40 -6.06
CA GLY A 327 -24.13 -8.53 -6.11
C GLY A 327 -24.76 -8.88 -4.75
N ARG A 328 -24.03 -8.67 -3.66
CA ARG A 328 -24.54 -8.77 -2.29
C ARG A 328 -25.45 -7.62 -1.87
N GLY A 329 -25.53 -6.58 -2.70
CA GLY A 329 -26.33 -5.40 -2.41
C GLY A 329 -25.78 -4.52 -1.27
N VAL A 330 -24.49 -4.62 -0.93
CA VAL A 330 -23.89 -3.86 0.16
C VAL A 330 -24.10 -2.36 -0.06
N PRO A 331 -24.73 -1.65 0.87
CA PRO A 331 -25.00 -0.22 0.74
C PRO A 331 -23.75 0.61 1.04
N GLY A 332 -23.71 1.83 0.49
CA GLY A 332 -22.66 2.81 0.74
C GLY A 332 -21.89 3.19 -0.52
N THR A 333 -20.77 3.86 -0.32
CA THR A 333 -19.90 4.38 -1.37
C THR A 333 -18.86 3.35 -1.80
N TYR A 334 -18.74 3.16 -3.11
CA TYR A 334 -17.69 2.37 -3.76
C TYR A 334 -16.60 3.33 -4.23
N ALA A 335 -15.35 3.08 -3.89
CA ALA A 335 -14.29 4.06 -4.11
C ALA A 335 -13.06 3.51 -4.83
N THR A 336 -12.42 4.37 -5.63
CA THR A 336 -11.13 4.09 -6.26
C THR A 336 -10.20 5.28 -6.12
N SER A 337 -8.89 5.03 -6.27
CA SER A 337 -7.95 6.12 -6.53
C SER A 337 -8.22 6.74 -7.91
N ILE A 338 -7.83 8.00 -8.10
CA ILE A 338 -8.01 8.70 -9.39
C ILE A 338 -7.25 8.02 -10.54
N VAL A 339 -6.22 7.23 -10.23
CA VAL A 339 -5.39 6.52 -11.23
C VAL A 339 -5.85 5.08 -11.49
N SER A 340 -6.73 4.52 -10.65
CA SER A 340 -7.37 3.21 -10.86
C SER A 340 -8.47 3.29 -11.92
N SER A 341 -8.92 2.15 -12.44
CA SER A 341 -9.90 2.09 -13.53
C SER A 341 -11.25 2.76 -13.19
N ASP A 342 -11.81 3.47 -14.17
CA ASP A 342 -13.17 4.04 -14.10
C ASP A 342 -14.28 2.97 -14.25
N MET A 343 -13.93 1.70 -14.49
CA MET A 343 -14.90 0.61 -14.64
C MET A 343 -15.78 0.44 -13.40
N LEU A 344 -15.21 0.59 -12.18
CA LEU A 344 -16.00 0.54 -10.95
C LEU A 344 -17.11 1.59 -10.92
N GLY A 345 -16.87 2.78 -11.48
CA GLY A 345 -17.89 3.82 -11.57
C GLY A 345 -19.09 3.41 -12.42
N ARG A 346 -18.85 2.73 -13.57
CA ARG A 346 -19.91 2.19 -14.41
C ARG A 346 -20.70 1.08 -13.69
N MET A 347 -19.99 0.16 -13.03
CA MET A 347 -20.59 -0.94 -12.26
C MET A 347 -21.44 -0.41 -11.10
N ALA A 348 -20.92 0.49 -10.29
CA ALA A 348 -21.65 1.09 -9.17
C ALA A 348 -22.91 1.82 -9.65
N SER A 349 -22.81 2.61 -10.73
CA SER A 349 -23.94 3.30 -11.34
C SER A 349 -25.03 2.34 -11.83
N ALA A 350 -24.65 1.23 -12.47
CA ALA A 350 -25.60 0.19 -12.93
C ALA A 350 -26.37 -0.45 -11.78
N HIS A 351 -25.77 -0.51 -10.57
CA HIS A 351 -26.39 -1.03 -9.34
C HIS A 351 -27.03 0.07 -8.47
N GLY A 352 -27.11 1.32 -8.96
CA GLY A 352 -27.69 2.44 -8.21
C GLY A 352 -26.88 2.79 -6.94
N ARG A 353 -25.56 2.58 -6.97
CA ARG A 353 -24.64 2.88 -5.86
C ARG A 353 -23.83 4.13 -6.16
N THR A 354 -23.41 4.80 -5.09
CA THR A 354 -22.48 5.94 -5.19
C THR A 354 -21.09 5.44 -5.52
N TRP A 355 -20.42 6.10 -6.46
CA TRP A 355 -19.01 5.95 -6.72
C TRP A 355 -18.26 7.24 -6.47
N GLN A 356 -17.07 7.13 -5.87
CA GLN A 356 -16.21 8.27 -5.59
C GLN A 356 -14.75 7.94 -5.98
N GLN A 357 -14.11 8.88 -6.65
CA GLN A 357 -12.65 8.86 -6.81
C GLN A 357 -12.00 9.62 -5.66
N THR A 358 -10.78 9.18 -5.29
CA THR A 358 -9.94 9.87 -4.31
C THR A 358 -8.56 10.16 -4.90
N LEU A 359 -7.76 10.95 -4.23
CA LEU A 359 -6.33 11.01 -4.53
C LEU A 359 -5.66 9.64 -4.33
N THR A 360 -4.47 9.46 -4.89
CA THR A 360 -3.65 8.26 -4.64
C THR A 360 -3.23 8.15 -3.19
N GLY A 361 -3.25 6.93 -2.67
CA GLY A 361 -3.00 6.59 -1.29
C GLY A 361 -4.28 6.20 -0.56
N PHE A 362 -4.28 4.98 -0.03
CA PHE A 362 -5.46 4.35 0.56
C PHE A 362 -6.06 5.15 1.73
N LYS A 363 -5.23 5.98 2.38
CA LYS A 363 -5.65 6.94 3.41
C LYS A 363 -6.87 7.80 3.01
N TRP A 364 -6.98 8.18 1.74
CA TRP A 364 -8.11 8.96 1.25
C TRP A 364 -9.38 8.12 1.11
N ILE A 365 -9.24 6.89 0.64
CA ILE A 365 -10.34 5.91 0.57
C ILE A 365 -10.83 5.60 1.98
N GLY A 366 -9.92 5.35 2.91
CA GLY A 366 -10.23 5.04 4.31
C GLY A 366 -11.00 6.13 5.06
N LYS A 367 -10.96 7.39 4.59
CA LYS A 367 -11.70 8.53 5.18
C LYS A 367 -13.14 8.67 4.71
N ILE A 368 -13.60 7.90 3.72
CA ILE A 368 -14.98 7.95 3.26
C ILE A 368 -15.89 7.34 4.34
N GLU A 369 -16.81 8.13 4.90
CA GLU A 369 -17.62 7.72 6.06
C GLU A 369 -18.45 6.48 5.83
N ASP A 370 -19.17 6.41 4.71
CA ASP A 370 -20.07 5.34 4.31
C ASP A 370 -19.42 4.38 3.29
N LEU A 371 -18.09 4.19 3.38
CA LEU A 371 -17.35 3.28 2.50
C LEU A 371 -17.94 1.86 2.57
N ALA A 372 -18.37 1.34 1.43
CA ALA A 372 -18.81 -0.04 1.27
C ALA A 372 -17.69 -0.94 0.78
N PHE A 373 -16.90 -0.42 -0.16
CA PHE A 373 -15.79 -1.09 -0.81
C PHE A 373 -14.84 -0.04 -1.41
N GLY A 374 -13.56 -0.31 -1.36
CA GLY A 374 -12.57 0.56 -2.02
C GLY A 374 -11.34 -0.19 -2.48
N TYR A 375 -10.73 0.28 -3.59
CA TYR A 375 -9.48 -0.28 -4.05
C TYR A 375 -8.54 0.74 -4.71
N GLU A 376 -7.25 0.39 -4.71
CA GLU A 376 -6.19 1.00 -5.51
C GLU A 376 -5.61 -0.03 -6.47
N GLU A 377 -5.26 0.40 -7.68
CA GLU A 377 -4.66 -0.43 -8.73
C GLU A 377 -3.39 -1.15 -8.29
N ALA A 378 -2.70 -0.61 -7.29
CA ALA A 378 -1.49 -1.19 -6.70
C ALA A 378 -1.80 -2.33 -5.69
N LEU A 379 -2.73 -3.23 -6.03
CA LEU A 379 -3.12 -4.43 -5.29
C LEU A 379 -3.73 -4.18 -3.90
N GLY A 380 -4.22 -2.98 -3.63
CA GLY A 380 -4.79 -2.61 -2.33
C GLY A 380 -6.32 -2.64 -2.33
N TYR A 381 -6.94 -3.40 -1.43
CA TYR A 381 -8.40 -3.55 -1.35
C TYR A 381 -8.88 -3.43 0.09
N CYS A 382 -10.00 -2.75 0.29
CA CYS A 382 -10.76 -2.72 1.53
C CYS A 382 -12.15 -3.29 1.25
N VAL A 383 -12.34 -4.54 1.61
CA VAL A 383 -13.62 -5.26 1.43
C VAL A 383 -14.51 -5.18 2.68
N SER A 384 -13.93 -4.84 3.83
CA SER A 384 -14.62 -4.79 5.12
C SER A 384 -14.25 -3.54 5.92
N PRO A 385 -14.73 -2.34 5.52
CA PRO A 385 -14.36 -1.08 6.18
C PRO A 385 -14.78 -0.99 7.65
N HIS A 386 -15.67 -1.87 8.10
CA HIS A 386 -16.07 -1.99 9.50
C HIS A 386 -15.00 -2.69 10.35
N LEU A 387 -14.10 -3.48 9.75
CA LEU A 387 -12.96 -4.11 10.41
C LEU A 387 -11.73 -3.19 10.36
N THR A 388 -11.36 -2.79 9.16
CA THR A 388 -10.19 -1.94 8.92
C THR A 388 -10.53 -0.84 7.92
N ARG A 389 -10.05 0.39 8.14
CA ARG A 389 -10.20 1.49 7.17
C ARG A 389 -8.91 1.72 6.39
N ASP A 390 -8.24 0.64 6.06
CA ASP A 390 -7.07 0.58 5.19
C ASP A 390 -7.19 -0.66 4.30
N LYS A 391 -6.17 -0.91 3.49
CA LYS A 391 -6.02 -2.13 2.72
C LYS A 391 -5.95 -3.35 3.66
N ASP A 392 -6.65 -4.39 3.27
CA ASP A 392 -6.65 -5.66 3.97
C ASP A 392 -6.51 -6.81 2.97
N GLY A 393 -5.28 -7.24 2.75
CA GLY A 393 -4.99 -8.31 1.81
C GLY A 393 -5.52 -9.67 2.25
N ILE A 394 -5.71 -9.88 3.55
CA ILE A 394 -6.20 -11.16 4.10
C ILE A 394 -7.68 -11.32 3.81
N THR A 395 -8.52 -10.32 4.13
CA THR A 395 -9.95 -10.37 3.81
C THR A 395 -10.20 -10.31 2.29
N ALA A 396 -9.34 -9.62 1.53
CA ALA A 396 -9.40 -9.61 0.08
C ALA A 396 -9.13 -11.01 -0.53
N ILE A 397 -8.11 -11.71 -0.03
CA ILE A 397 -7.84 -13.10 -0.45
C ILE A 397 -9.02 -13.99 -0.12
N LEU A 398 -9.58 -13.92 1.09
CA LEU A 398 -10.74 -14.71 1.48
C LEU A 398 -11.93 -14.47 0.51
N ALA A 399 -12.19 -13.23 0.13
CA ALA A 399 -13.24 -12.88 -0.82
C ALA A 399 -12.97 -13.42 -2.23
N VAL A 400 -11.70 -13.42 -2.68
CA VAL A 400 -11.29 -14.05 -3.94
C VAL A 400 -11.54 -15.56 -3.91
N LEU A 401 -11.18 -16.24 -2.83
CA LEU A 401 -11.42 -17.68 -2.67
C LEU A 401 -12.92 -18.00 -2.71
N GLU A 402 -13.74 -17.19 -2.06
CA GLU A 402 -15.20 -17.33 -2.09
C GLU A 402 -15.77 -17.20 -3.51
N LEU A 403 -15.35 -16.13 -4.22
CA LEU A 403 -15.77 -15.90 -5.59
C LEU A 403 -15.33 -17.03 -6.54
N ALA A 404 -14.07 -17.47 -6.41
CA ALA A 404 -13.52 -18.56 -7.21
C ALA A 404 -14.26 -19.89 -6.97
N ALA A 405 -14.55 -20.24 -5.71
CA ALA A 405 -15.29 -21.45 -5.37
C ALA A 405 -16.75 -21.41 -5.87
N ALA A 406 -17.40 -20.24 -5.78
CA ALA A 406 -18.76 -20.06 -6.29
C ALA A 406 -18.81 -20.23 -7.82
N LEU A 407 -17.92 -19.59 -8.54
CA LEU A 407 -17.82 -19.71 -10.01
C LEU A 407 -17.45 -21.13 -10.44
N LYS A 408 -16.52 -21.79 -9.75
CA LYS A 408 -16.15 -23.19 -10.01
C LYS A 408 -17.35 -24.13 -9.86
N ALA A 409 -18.19 -23.94 -8.85
CA ALA A 409 -19.41 -24.73 -8.66
C ALA A 409 -20.42 -24.56 -9.81
N GLU A 410 -20.34 -23.44 -10.55
CA GLU A 410 -21.12 -23.17 -11.76
C GLU A 410 -20.41 -23.61 -13.06
N GLY A 411 -19.22 -24.21 -12.97
CA GLY A 411 -18.38 -24.57 -14.12
C GLY A 411 -17.74 -23.37 -14.81
N ARG A 412 -17.52 -22.28 -14.09
CA ARG A 412 -17.00 -20.99 -14.57
C ARG A 412 -15.70 -20.63 -13.85
N THR A 413 -14.97 -19.67 -14.38
CA THR A 413 -13.73 -19.15 -13.84
C THR A 413 -13.81 -17.66 -13.54
N LEU A 414 -12.82 -17.12 -12.81
CA LEU A 414 -12.67 -15.66 -12.63
C LEU A 414 -12.53 -14.93 -13.97
N LEU A 415 -11.89 -15.54 -14.98
CA LEU A 415 -11.76 -14.95 -16.31
C LEU A 415 -13.09 -14.93 -17.07
N ASP A 416 -13.94 -15.93 -16.88
CA ASP A 416 -15.29 -15.93 -17.46
C ASP A 416 -16.12 -14.78 -16.89
N ARG A 417 -16.08 -14.61 -15.55
CA ARG A 417 -16.80 -13.49 -14.90
C ARG A 417 -16.24 -12.13 -15.33
N LEU A 418 -14.93 -11.98 -15.39
CA LEU A 418 -14.30 -10.75 -15.87
C LEU A 418 -14.71 -10.44 -17.33
N SER A 419 -14.82 -11.46 -18.16
CA SER A 419 -15.28 -11.32 -19.56
C SER A 419 -16.74 -10.88 -19.64
N GLU A 420 -17.61 -11.34 -18.75
CA GLU A 420 -19.00 -10.87 -18.65
C GLU A 420 -19.06 -9.41 -18.25
N LEU A 421 -18.30 -9.01 -17.21
CA LEU A 421 -18.21 -7.62 -16.77
C LEU A 421 -17.73 -6.69 -17.89
N TYR A 422 -16.77 -7.14 -18.71
CA TYR A 422 -16.33 -6.37 -19.87
C TYR A 422 -17.43 -6.23 -20.95
N ARG A 423 -18.28 -7.23 -21.15
CA ARG A 423 -19.44 -7.11 -22.08
C ARG A 423 -20.49 -6.14 -21.55
N GLU A 424 -20.67 -6.09 -20.23
CA GLU A 424 -21.67 -5.24 -19.58
C GLU A 424 -21.22 -3.78 -19.48
N HIS A 425 -19.92 -3.54 -19.23
CA HIS A 425 -19.39 -2.23 -18.85
C HIS A 425 -18.31 -1.68 -19.79
N GLY A 426 -17.95 -2.41 -20.85
CA GLY A 426 -16.84 -2.10 -21.76
C GLY A 426 -15.52 -2.74 -21.30
N PHE A 427 -14.62 -2.97 -22.24
CA PHE A 427 -13.28 -3.45 -21.96
C PHE A 427 -12.41 -2.28 -21.51
N HIS A 428 -12.13 -2.22 -20.22
CA HIS A 428 -11.22 -1.26 -19.61
C HIS A 428 -9.83 -1.88 -19.53
N HIS A 429 -8.86 -1.27 -20.20
CA HIS A 429 -7.48 -1.71 -20.19
C HIS A 429 -6.59 -0.64 -19.58
N THR A 430 -5.99 -0.96 -18.44
CA THR A 430 -5.09 -0.07 -17.70
C THR A 430 -3.64 -0.46 -17.90
N GLY A 431 -2.78 0.54 -17.96
CA GLY A 431 -1.33 0.36 -18.04
C GLY A 431 -0.60 1.59 -17.56
N GLN A 432 0.71 1.47 -17.43
CA GLN A 432 1.55 2.52 -16.90
C GLN A 432 2.79 2.73 -17.76
N LEU A 433 3.17 4.00 -17.93
CA LEU A 433 4.51 4.40 -18.35
C LEU A 433 5.23 4.95 -17.11
N SER A 434 6.28 4.26 -16.66
CA SER A 434 7.08 4.69 -15.52
C SER A 434 8.49 5.04 -16.00
N ILE A 435 8.89 6.28 -15.80
CA ILE A 435 10.19 6.80 -16.25
C ILE A 435 11.00 7.16 -15.01
N ARG A 436 12.09 6.42 -14.78
CA ARG A 436 13.06 6.74 -13.73
C ARG A 436 14.05 7.77 -14.27
N VAL A 437 14.40 8.75 -13.46
CA VAL A 437 15.40 9.77 -13.79
C VAL A 437 16.47 9.82 -12.71
N ASP A 438 17.66 10.29 -13.10
CA ASP A 438 18.78 10.50 -12.16
C ASP A 438 18.72 11.89 -11.51
N ASP A 439 18.06 12.86 -12.18
CA ASP A 439 17.89 14.24 -11.72
C ASP A 439 16.40 14.58 -11.61
N LEU A 440 15.96 14.94 -10.40
CA LEU A 440 14.57 15.34 -10.14
C LEU A 440 14.12 16.56 -10.94
N ALA A 441 15.04 17.47 -11.30
CA ALA A 441 14.74 18.62 -12.16
C ALA A 441 14.18 18.20 -13.54
N MET A 442 14.50 16.99 -14.02
CA MET A 442 13.92 16.46 -15.25
C MET A 442 12.42 16.16 -15.10
N ILE A 443 11.97 15.72 -13.92
CA ILE A 443 10.55 15.50 -13.63
C ILE A 443 9.82 16.83 -13.61
N ASP A 444 10.37 17.84 -12.92
CA ASP A 444 9.79 19.17 -12.84
C ASP A 444 9.64 19.80 -14.22
N ALA A 445 10.68 19.71 -15.06
CA ALA A 445 10.64 20.21 -16.44
C ALA A 445 9.59 19.46 -17.28
N ALA A 446 9.47 18.14 -17.13
CA ALA A 446 8.46 17.33 -17.82
C ALA A 446 7.04 17.73 -17.39
N MET A 447 6.80 17.89 -16.08
CA MET A 447 5.51 18.31 -15.55
C MET A 447 5.13 19.74 -16.00
N GLN A 448 6.08 20.68 -16.00
CA GLN A 448 5.86 22.02 -16.54
C GLN A 448 5.53 21.98 -18.03
N ARG A 449 6.21 21.15 -18.83
CA ARG A 449 5.91 20.99 -20.24
C ARG A 449 4.49 20.47 -20.47
N LEU A 450 4.05 19.46 -19.70
CA LEU A 450 2.69 18.92 -19.79
C LEU A 450 1.61 19.98 -19.47
N ARG A 451 1.91 20.95 -18.58
CA ARG A 451 1.01 22.05 -18.20
C ARG A 451 0.97 23.19 -19.22
N ILE A 452 2.13 23.64 -19.68
CA ILE A 452 2.25 24.87 -20.49
C ILE A 452 1.98 24.59 -21.97
N VAL A 453 2.46 23.45 -22.48
CA VAL A 453 2.31 23.05 -23.88
C VAL A 453 1.78 21.61 -23.92
N PRO A 454 0.52 21.37 -23.56
CA PRO A 454 -0.02 20.00 -23.54
C PRO A 454 -0.03 19.39 -24.96
N PRO A 455 0.10 18.04 -25.07
CA PRO A 455 -0.05 17.38 -26.36
C PRO A 455 -1.47 17.61 -26.90
N THR A 456 -1.60 17.80 -28.21
CA THR A 456 -2.89 17.99 -28.86
C THR A 456 -3.56 16.67 -29.28
N SER A 457 -2.77 15.60 -29.39
CA SER A 457 -3.23 14.25 -29.69
C SER A 457 -2.28 13.21 -29.08
N LEU A 458 -2.81 12.05 -28.69
CA LEU A 458 -2.08 10.88 -28.20
C LEU A 458 -2.78 9.61 -28.69
N GLY A 459 -2.02 8.63 -29.20
CA GLY A 459 -2.57 7.40 -29.76
C GLY A 459 -3.51 7.65 -30.96
N GLY A 460 -3.27 8.73 -31.72
CA GLY A 460 -4.14 9.14 -32.82
C GLY A 460 -5.46 9.80 -32.38
N LEU A 461 -5.76 9.87 -31.08
CA LEU A 461 -6.96 10.51 -30.54
C LEU A 461 -6.67 11.97 -30.16
N PRO A 462 -7.61 12.92 -30.38
CA PRO A 462 -7.45 14.30 -29.91
C PRO A 462 -7.54 14.37 -28.39
N VAL A 463 -6.72 15.20 -27.77
CA VAL A 463 -6.84 15.57 -26.36
C VAL A 463 -8.04 16.53 -26.23
N THR A 464 -9.08 16.10 -25.51
CA THR A 464 -10.33 16.85 -25.36
C THR A 464 -10.43 17.63 -24.07
N SER A 465 -9.65 17.24 -23.06
CA SER A 465 -9.52 18.00 -21.79
C SER A 465 -8.11 17.87 -21.22
N VAL A 466 -7.69 18.93 -20.53
CA VAL A 466 -6.45 18.99 -19.75
C VAL A 466 -6.81 19.58 -18.39
N ASP A 467 -6.63 18.79 -17.35
CA ASP A 467 -6.93 19.21 -15.97
C ASP A 467 -5.62 19.21 -15.17
N ASP A 468 -5.21 20.39 -14.67
CA ASP A 468 -4.09 20.49 -13.72
C ASP A 468 -4.61 20.18 -12.31
N LEU A 469 -4.17 19.06 -11.78
CA LEU A 469 -4.60 18.59 -10.45
C LEU A 469 -4.06 19.46 -9.30
N ALA A 470 -3.08 20.33 -9.58
CA ALA A 470 -2.63 21.34 -8.61
C ALA A 470 -3.71 22.38 -8.28
N ALA A 471 -4.69 22.58 -9.17
CA ALA A 471 -5.86 23.41 -8.94
C ALA A 471 -7.02 22.68 -8.22
N GLY A 472 -6.85 21.38 -7.92
CA GLY A 472 -7.93 20.50 -7.49
C GLY A 472 -8.73 19.92 -8.67
N TYR A 473 -9.46 18.82 -8.44
CA TYR A 473 -10.24 18.16 -9.48
C TYR A 473 -11.51 17.54 -8.91
N ARG A 474 -12.69 17.97 -9.37
CA ARG A 474 -14.00 17.40 -8.99
C ARG A 474 -14.18 17.22 -7.47
N GLY A 475 -13.75 18.20 -6.69
CA GLY A 475 -13.83 18.18 -5.23
C GLY A 475 -12.65 17.49 -4.53
N LEU A 476 -11.71 16.92 -5.27
CA LEU A 476 -10.46 16.41 -4.71
C LEU A 476 -9.53 17.56 -4.31
N PRO A 477 -8.75 17.39 -3.23
CA PRO A 477 -7.72 18.35 -2.85
C PRO A 477 -6.67 18.53 -3.95
N SER A 478 -5.89 19.61 -3.85
CA SER A 478 -4.73 19.86 -4.71
C SER A 478 -3.70 18.73 -4.60
N THR A 479 -3.17 18.32 -5.74
CA THR A 479 -2.05 17.36 -5.84
C THR A 479 -1.23 17.64 -7.09
N ASP A 480 0.06 17.34 -7.06
CA ASP A 480 0.90 17.48 -8.25
C ASP A 480 0.56 16.39 -9.27
N GLY A 481 0.00 16.81 -10.40
CA GLY A 481 -0.40 15.91 -11.48
C GLY A 481 -1.10 16.66 -12.61
N VAL A 482 -1.15 16.03 -13.78
CA VAL A 482 -1.91 16.51 -14.95
C VAL A 482 -2.72 15.35 -15.50
N ARG A 483 -4.01 15.58 -15.72
CA ARG A 483 -4.94 14.62 -16.31
C ARG A 483 -5.31 15.06 -17.73
N PHE A 484 -5.25 14.12 -18.66
CA PHE A 484 -5.70 14.27 -20.04
C PHE A 484 -6.90 13.37 -20.30
N GLY A 485 -7.94 13.92 -20.92
CA GLY A 485 -9.06 13.16 -21.47
C GLY A 485 -8.94 13.07 -23.00
N LEU A 486 -9.16 11.89 -23.54
CA LEU A 486 -9.18 11.61 -24.98
C LEU A 486 -10.59 11.14 -25.40
N GLY A 487 -11.57 12.02 -25.22
CA GLY A 487 -12.99 11.67 -25.41
C GLY A 487 -13.48 10.65 -24.37
N SER A 488 -14.23 9.64 -24.84
CA SER A 488 -14.68 8.51 -24.03
C SER A 488 -13.73 7.31 -24.06
N ASP A 489 -12.69 7.36 -24.91
CA ASP A 489 -11.93 6.18 -25.32
C ASP A 489 -10.65 5.98 -24.49
N ALA A 490 -10.10 7.07 -23.92
CA ALA A 490 -8.94 6.97 -23.05
C ALA A 490 -8.80 8.15 -22.09
N ARG A 491 -8.07 7.92 -20.99
CA ARG A 491 -7.57 8.94 -20.09
C ARG A 491 -6.14 8.66 -19.67
N ILE A 492 -5.42 9.72 -19.32
CA ILE A 492 -4.04 9.63 -18.86
C ILE A 492 -3.89 10.53 -17.64
N ILE A 493 -3.14 10.06 -16.63
CA ILE A 493 -2.76 10.87 -15.47
C ILE A 493 -1.26 10.77 -15.29
N CYS A 494 -0.57 11.89 -15.47
CA CYS A 494 0.86 12.02 -15.24
C CYS A 494 1.13 12.67 -13.89
N ARG A 495 1.97 12.06 -13.05
CA ARG A 495 2.32 12.61 -11.74
C ARG A 495 3.72 12.17 -11.31
N PRO A 496 4.45 12.99 -10.53
CA PRO A 496 5.65 12.54 -9.84
C PRO A 496 5.33 11.42 -8.85
N SER A 497 6.28 10.50 -8.66
CA SER A 497 6.20 9.56 -7.55
C SER A 497 6.55 10.27 -6.25
N GLY A 498 5.78 10.06 -5.19
CA GLY A 498 6.06 10.66 -3.87
C GLY A 498 7.20 9.99 -3.11
N THR A 499 7.71 8.83 -3.59
CA THR A 499 8.68 8.01 -2.85
C THR A 499 9.91 7.61 -3.66
N GLU A 500 9.92 7.85 -4.96
CA GLU A 500 11.00 7.44 -5.87
C GLU A 500 11.24 8.53 -6.93
N PRO A 501 12.45 8.66 -7.50
CA PRO A 501 12.77 9.58 -8.59
C PRO A 501 12.16 9.07 -9.92
N LYS A 502 10.84 9.03 -9.99
CA LYS A 502 10.07 8.52 -11.14
C LYS A 502 8.94 9.46 -11.50
N LEU A 503 8.74 9.66 -12.80
CA LEU A 503 7.49 10.16 -13.37
C LEU A 503 6.61 8.96 -13.74
N LYS A 504 5.39 8.92 -13.22
CA LYS A 504 4.41 7.88 -13.49
C LYS A 504 3.28 8.45 -14.34
N CYS A 505 3.00 7.81 -15.47
CA CYS A 505 1.86 8.14 -16.32
C CYS A 505 0.94 6.92 -16.39
N TYR A 506 -0.22 7.01 -15.78
CA TYR A 506 -1.26 5.99 -15.76
C TYR A 506 -2.16 6.19 -16.97
N ILE A 507 -2.37 5.15 -17.74
CA ILE A 507 -3.12 5.17 -18.98
C ILE A 507 -4.28 4.18 -18.85
N GLU A 508 -5.49 4.61 -19.16
CA GLU A 508 -6.64 3.73 -19.29
C GLU A 508 -7.25 3.91 -20.67
N THR A 509 -7.51 2.81 -21.38
CA THR A 509 -8.27 2.79 -22.61
C THR A 509 -9.59 2.05 -22.39
N THR A 510 -10.65 2.52 -23.03
CA THR A 510 -12.00 1.94 -22.92
C THR A 510 -12.50 1.58 -24.31
N VAL A 511 -12.86 0.32 -24.52
CA VAL A 511 -13.37 -0.19 -25.80
C VAL A 511 -14.69 -0.91 -25.56
N GLU A 512 -15.74 -0.50 -26.25
CA GLU A 512 -17.02 -1.21 -26.22
C GLU A 512 -16.89 -2.60 -26.85
N VAL A 513 -17.43 -3.63 -26.18
CA VAL A 513 -17.37 -5.02 -26.66
C VAL A 513 -18.53 -5.27 -27.62
N THR A 514 -18.32 -5.01 -28.91
CA THR A 514 -19.36 -5.15 -29.93
C THR A 514 -19.34 -6.48 -30.68
N THR A 515 -18.17 -7.14 -30.75
CA THR A 515 -17.97 -8.41 -31.45
C THR A 515 -17.45 -9.50 -30.52
N SER A 516 -16.25 -9.40 -30.06
CA SER A 516 -15.65 -10.33 -29.09
C SER A 516 -14.76 -9.61 -28.11
N ILE A 517 -14.50 -10.26 -26.97
CA ILE A 517 -13.56 -9.77 -25.95
C ILE A 517 -12.14 -9.67 -26.52
N GLU A 518 -11.73 -10.64 -27.32
CA GLU A 518 -10.41 -10.70 -27.95
C GLU A 518 -10.19 -9.50 -28.88
N SER A 519 -11.21 -9.13 -29.66
CA SER A 519 -11.17 -7.95 -30.53
C SER A 519 -11.07 -6.65 -29.73
N ALA A 520 -11.87 -6.51 -28.67
CA ALA A 520 -11.81 -5.35 -27.79
C ALA A 520 -10.47 -5.27 -27.04
N ARG A 521 -9.95 -6.41 -26.57
CA ARG A 521 -8.64 -6.52 -25.94
C ARG A 521 -7.51 -6.08 -26.89
N SER A 522 -7.50 -6.60 -28.15
CA SER A 522 -6.51 -6.18 -29.13
C SER A 522 -6.56 -4.68 -29.38
N ALA A 523 -7.75 -4.14 -29.64
CA ALA A 523 -7.93 -2.70 -29.90
C ALA A 523 -7.50 -1.84 -28.70
N GLY A 524 -7.87 -2.23 -27.48
CA GLY A 524 -7.47 -1.52 -26.24
C GLY A 524 -5.97 -1.57 -26.00
N THR A 525 -5.34 -2.72 -26.23
CA THR A 525 -3.87 -2.87 -26.09
C THR A 525 -3.13 -2.05 -27.14
N ASP A 526 -3.54 -2.13 -28.41
CA ASP A 526 -2.90 -1.36 -29.49
C ASP A 526 -2.99 0.14 -29.23
N LEU A 527 -4.16 0.62 -28.78
CA LEU A 527 -4.36 2.03 -28.43
C LEU A 527 -3.49 2.44 -27.23
N LEU A 528 -3.43 1.62 -26.18
CA LEU A 528 -2.60 1.90 -25.00
C LEU A 528 -1.11 1.99 -25.37
N ASP A 529 -0.62 1.08 -26.19
CA ASP A 529 0.78 1.06 -26.64
C ASP A 529 1.11 2.26 -27.54
N GLN A 530 0.18 2.69 -28.39
CA GLN A 530 0.33 3.91 -29.18
C GLN A 530 0.40 5.16 -28.27
N ILE A 531 -0.51 5.27 -27.30
CA ILE A 531 -0.50 6.38 -26.32
C ILE A 531 0.81 6.38 -25.53
N ARG A 532 1.26 5.21 -25.05
CA ARG A 532 2.53 5.06 -24.31
C ARG A 532 3.72 5.54 -25.13
N SER A 533 3.78 5.13 -26.42
CA SER A 533 4.85 5.53 -27.34
C SER A 533 4.83 7.03 -27.62
N ASP A 534 3.66 7.62 -27.89
CA ASP A 534 3.52 9.04 -28.15
C ASP A 534 3.91 9.88 -26.93
N LEU A 535 3.45 9.45 -25.75
CA LEU A 535 3.75 10.14 -24.49
C LEU A 535 5.25 10.06 -24.14
N GLY A 536 5.88 8.90 -24.35
CA GLY A 536 7.34 8.74 -24.16
C GLY A 536 8.14 9.69 -25.05
N ARG A 537 7.78 9.75 -26.32
CA ARG A 537 8.40 10.70 -27.27
C ARG A 537 8.15 12.16 -26.88
N TYR A 538 6.93 12.48 -26.47
CA TYR A 538 6.56 13.84 -26.05
C TYR A 538 7.35 14.29 -24.82
N LEU A 539 7.53 13.43 -23.85
CA LEU A 539 8.28 13.73 -22.64
C LEU A 539 9.80 13.84 -22.89
N GLY A 540 10.32 13.15 -23.93
CA GLY A 540 11.75 13.17 -24.25
C GLY A 540 12.63 12.51 -23.18
N LEU A 541 12.03 11.57 -22.40
CA LEU A 541 12.65 10.86 -21.30
C LEU A 541 12.79 9.35 -21.60
N SER A 542 12.79 8.97 -22.88
CA SER A 542 12.90 7.59 -23.35
C SER A 542 14.34 7.11 -23.44
#